data_4973668f7e819fb9a502b5879aa6b5d0
#
_entry.id   4973668f7e819fb9a502b5879aa6b5d0
#
_cell.length_a   1.000
_cell.length_b   1.000
_cell.length_c   1.000
_cell.angle_alpha   90.00
_cell.angle_beta   90.00
_cell.angle_gamma   90.00
#
_symmetry.space_group_name_H-M   'P 1'
#
loop_
_entity.id
_entity.type
_entity.pdbx_description
1 polymer ?
#
loop_
_entity_poly.entity_id
_entity_poly.type
_entity_poly.pdbx_seq_one_letter_code
_entity_poly.pdbx_strand_id
1 'polypeptide(L)'
;MAKRVVADSYGGPEVLSLIESDVPVPGPGEVTVRAMAIGVNPVDYKLYGGAMGADPAALPMPVGLELSGVVTAVGRDAEGPAGPLSVGDEVMVHPAPGAYATELTVPASSVAPKPPELSWEEAAGLRLAGATAVHALTVIGVSEGETLLIHGASGGVGLLAAQIAVADGVRVIGTAGESHLDSVERYGATAVRYGEGLRERVREAAPGGVDAVIDTSGTREAIDLSLELVPDPGRIVSILAFDRGDTGIKLIGGGPNADPGTEIRAGSWRKLAELAHQGEIEVVVARTYSLAEAADAHRFLAEGHPGGKVVLLP
;
A
#
# COMPACT_ATOMS: atom_id res chain seq x y z
N MET A 1 -18.53 -6.20 -22.22
CA MET A 1 -18.04 -4.83 -21.89
C MET A 1 -17.93 -4.70 -20.39
N ALA A 2 -16.84 -4.14 -19.89
CA ALA A 2 -16.63 -3.87 -18.47
C ALA A 2 -16.80 -2.37 -18.20
N LYS A 3 -17.22 -2.02 -16.99
CA LYS A 3 -17.17 -0.64 -16.49
C LYS A 3 -15.78 -0.37 -15.96
N ARG A 4 -15.23 0.82 -16.23
CA ARG A 4 -13.95 1.26 -15.68
C ARG A 4 -13.93 2.76 -15.38
N VAL A 5 -13.15 3.16 -14.42
CA VAL A 5 -12.88 4.57 -14.12
C VAL A 5 -11.62 5.02 -14.84
N VAL A 6 -11.71 6.16 -15.51
CA VAL A 6 -10.58 6.83 -16.16
C VAL A 6 -10.51 8.29 -15.71
N ALA A 7 -9.32 8.87 -15.75
CA ALA A 7 -9.14 10.31 -15.63
C ALA A 7 -9.07 10.92 -17.04
N ASP A 8 -10.02 11.79 -17.37
CA ASP A 8 -10.13 12.43 -18.71
C ASP A 8 -9.11 13.56 -18.91
N SER A 9 -8.62 14.10 -17.80
CA SER A 9 -7.58 15.14 -17.75
C SER A 9 -6.77 15.01 -16.48
N TYR A 10 -5.66 15.74 -16.38
CA TYR A 10 -4.98 15.94 -15.11
C TYR A 10 -5.76 16.92 -14.24
N GLY A 11 -5.90 16.62 -12.95
CA GLY A 11 -6.66 17.46 -12.01
C GLY A 11 -7.00 16.77 -10.71
N GLY A 12 -8.03 17.26 -10.03
CA GLY A 12 -8.58 16.64 -8.83
C GLY A 12 -9.55 15.50 -9.15
N PRO A 13 -10.23 14.93 -8.13
CA PRO A 13 -11.15 13.79 -8.32
C PRO A 13 -12.34 14.06 -9.27
N GLU A 14 -12.64 15.30 -9.58
CA GLU A 14 -13.68 15.73 -10.53
C GLU A 14 -13.38 15.34 -11.98
N VAL A 15 -12.12 14.98 -12.31
CA VAL A 15 -11.75 14.55 -13.67
C VAL A 15 -12.01 13.07 -13.92
N LEU A 16 -12.47 12.34 -12.89
CA LEU A 16 -12.77 10.92 -13.00
C LEU A 16 -14.13 10.69 -13.67
N SER A 17 -14.16 9.82 -14.67
CA SER A 17 -15.37 9.36 -15.33
C SER A 17 -15.48 7.84 -15.33
N LEU A 18 -16.71 7.34 -15.23
CA LEU A 18 -17.03 5.93 -15.37
C LEU A 18 -17.46 5.67 -16.83
N ILE A 19 -16.72 4.82 -17.51
CA ILE A 19 -16.97 4.46 -18.92
C ILE A 19 -17.19 2.96 -19.08
N GLU A 20 -17.78 2.55 -20.19
CA GLU A 20 -17.82 1.16 -20.62
C GLU A 20 -16.76 0.92 -21.70
N SER A 21 -16.06 -0.20 -21.63
CA SER A 21 -15.08 -0.58 -22.63
C SER A 21 -15.00 -2.10 -22.77
N ASP A 22 -14.52 -2.57 -23.89
CA ASP A 22 -14.22 -3.97 -24.08
C ASP A 22 -13.03 -4.40 -23.19
N VAL A 23 -13.09 -5.65 -22.74
CA VAL A 23 -11.98 -6.28 -22.03
C VAL A 23 -11.17 -7.04 -23.09
N PRO A 24 -9.88 -6.76 -23.23
CA PRO A 24 -9.03 -7.52 -24.16
C PRO A 24 -9.02 -9.01 -23.83
N VAL A 25 -9.10 -9.86 -24.85
CA VAL A 25 -8.87 -11.30 -24.66
C VAL A 25 -7.43 -11.51 -24.21
N PRO A 26 -7.16 -12.32 -23.15
CA PRO A 26 -5.83 -12.49 -22.63
C PRO A 26 -4.90 -13.15 -23.68
N GLY A 27 -3.79 -12.50 -23.93
CA GLY A 27 -2.68 -13.02 -24.74
C GLY A 27 -1.81 -14.04 -23.98
N PRO A 28 -0.70 -14.51 -24.58
CA PRO A 28 0.25 -15.38 -23.90
C PRO A 28 0.82 -14.70 -22.63
N GLY A 29 0.82 -15.41 -21.52
CA GLY A 29 1.29 -14.89 -20.23
C GLY A 29 0.33 -13.92 -19.52
N GLU A 30 -0.90 -13.79 -20.00
CA GLU A 30 -1.93 -12.93 -19.41
C GLU A 30 -3.14 -13.70 -18.92
N VAL A 31 -3.88 -13.11 -17.99
CA VAL A 31 -5.17 -13.60 -17.52
C VAL A 31 -6.17 -12.46 -17.41
N THR A 32 -7.46 -12.77 -17.55
CA THR A 32 -8.53 -11.83 -17.25
C THR A 32 -9.08 -12.13 -15.86
N VAL A 33 -9.23 -11.09 -15.06
CA VAL A 33 -9.74 -11.17 -13.68
C VAL A 33 -10.99 -10.31 -13.55
N ARG A 34 -12.09 -10.90 -13.10
CA ARG A 34 -13.27 -10.19 -12.63
C ARG A 34 -13.00 -9.68 -11.23
N ALA A 35 -13.02 -8.35 -11.04
CA ALA A 35 -12.83 -7.73 -9.75
C ALA A 35 -13.99 -8.06 -8.80
N MET A 36 -13.66 -8.36 -7.56
CA MET A 36 -14.59 -8.52 -6.44
C MET A 36 -14.45 -7.35 -5.46
N ALA A 37 -13.23 -6.83 -5.30
CA ALA A 37 -12.92 -5.60 -4.58
C ALA A 37 -11.66 -4.95 -5.16
N ILE A 38 -11.51 -3.65 -5.00
CA ILE A 38 -10.45 -2.84 -5.59
C ILE A 38 -9.86 -1.94 -4.50
N GLY A 39 -8.54 -2.03 -4.27
CA GLY A 39 -7.86 -1.20 -3.28
C GLY A 39 -7.66 0.24 -3.78
N VAL A 40 -7.97 1.21 -2.91
CA VAL A 40 -7.72 2.63 -3.15
C VAL A 40 -6.45 3.07 -2.43
N ASN A 41 -5.58 3.78 -3.13
CA ASN A 41 -4.29 4.20 -2.60
C ASN A 41 -4.01 5.68 -2.91
N PRO A 42 -3.26 6.39 -2.04
CA PRO A 42 -2.88 7.79 -2.32
C PRO A 42 -2.12 7.99 -3.62
N VAL A 43 -1.38 6.98 -4.10
CA VAL A 43 -0.69 7.06 -5.38
C VAL A 43 -1.66 7.19 -6.56
N ASP A 44 -2.85 6.62 -6.46
CA ASP A 44 -3.84 6.64 -7.55
C ASP A 44 -4.22 8.08 -7.90
N TYR A 45 -4.56 8.92 -6.89
CA TYR A 45 -4.90 10.33 -7.16
C TYR A 45 -3.67 11.20 -7.41
N LYS A 46 -2.48 10.81 -6.93
CA LYS A 46 -1.24 11.52 -7.25
C LYS A 46 -0.84 11.35 -8.72
N LEU A 47 -1.12 10.19 -9.33
CA LEU A 47 -0.84 9.92 -10.73
C LEU A 47 -1.63 10.86 -11.65
N TYR A 48 -2.95 10.84 -11.58
CA TYR A 48 -3.76 11.73 -12.42
C TYR A 48 -3.78 13.18 -11.91
N GLY A 49 -3.35 13.44 -10.69
CA GLY A 49 -3.09 14.80 -10.17
C GLY A 49 -1.81 15.42 -10.74
N GLY A 50 -1.03 14.68 -11.53
CA GLY A 50 0.19 15.19 -12.17
C GLY A 50 1.40 15.29 -11.25
N ALA A 51 1.34 14.79 -10.01
CA ALA A 51 2.44 14.85 -9.06
C ALA A 51 3.69 14.05 -9.50
N MET A 52 3.52 13.09 -10.42
CA MET A 52 4.60 12.28 -11.00
C MET A 52 4.91 12.65 -12.47
N GLY A 53 4.46 13.82 -12.91
CA GLY A 53 4.53 14.31 -14.28
C GLY A 53 3.16 14.30 -14.97
N ALA A 54 3.01 15.11 -15.99
CA ALA A 54 1.78 15.25 -16.76
C ALA A 54 2.08 15.08 -18.25
N ASP A 55 1.78 13.89 -18.80
CA ASP A 55 1.89 13.60 -20.23
C ASP A 55 0.48 13.58 -20.84
N PRO A 56 0.10 14.55 -21.69
CA PRO A 56 -1.21 14.55 -22.34
C PRO A 56 -1.50 13.31 -23.18
N ALA A 57 -0.46 12.60 -23.66
CA ALA A 57 -0.63 11.38 -24.43
C ALA A 57 -1.09 10.17 -23.59
N ALA A 58 -0.98 10.26 -22.25
CA ALA A 58 -1.45 9.24 -21.35
C ALA A 58 -2.97 9.31 -21.05
N LEU A 59 -3.67 10.32 -21.59
CA LEU A 59 -5.10 10.54 -21.36
C LEU A 59 -5.98 9.95 -22.50
N PRO A 60 -7.17 9.40 -22.16
CA PRO A 60 -7.69 9.19 -20.81
C PRO A 60 -6.88 8.14 -20.03
N MET A 61 -6.50 8.46 -18.78
CA MET A 61 -5.64 7.61 -17.95
C MET A 61 -6.46 6.58 -17.17
N PRO A 62 -6.19 5.26 -17.30
CA PRO A 62 -6.78 4.24 -16.44
C PRO A 62 -6.32 4.41 -14.99
N VAL A 63 -7.24 4.28 -14.02
CA VAL A 63 -6.99 4.52 -12.60
C VAL A 63 -6.92 3.20 -11.82
N GLY A 64 -6.13 3.19 -10.74
CA GLY A 64 -6.01 2.07 -9.82
C GLY A 64 -4.83 1.15 -10.10
N LEU A 65 -4.33 0.47 -9.06
CA LEU A 65 -3.10 -0.33 -9.10
C LEU A 65 -3.21 -1.71 -8.45
N GLU A 66 -4.31 -2.01 -7.74
CA GLU A 66 -4.51 -3.31 -7.10
C GLU A 66 -5.99 -3.69 -7.03
N LEU A 67 -6.25 -4.98 -7.06
CA LEU A 67 -7.59 -5.56 -6.87
C LEU A 67 -7.50 -6.97 -6.31
N SER A 68 -8.62 -7.48 -5.81
CA SER A 68 -8.88 -8.91 -5.60
C SER A 68 -10.03 -9.37 -6.49
N GLY A 69 -9.99 -10.62 -6.93
CA GLY A 69 -11.01 -11.11 -7.83
C GLY A 69 -10.86 -12.57 -8.23
N VAL A 70 -11.61 -12.96 -9.23
CA VAL A 70 -11.65 -14.33 -9.75
C VAL A 70 -11.15 -14.33 -11.20
N VAL A 71 -10.27 -15.25 -11.53
CA VAL A 71 -9.79 -15.45 -12.91
C VAL A 71 -10.94 -15.95 -13.78
N THR A 72 -11.26 -15.25 -14.88
CA THR A 72 -12.35 -15.58 -15.82
C THR A 72 -11.86 -16.12 -17.16
N ALA A 73 -10.61 -15.76 -17.56
CA ALA A 73 -9.98 -16.31 -18.75
C ALA A 73 -8.46 -16.38 -18.56
N VAL A 74 -7.84 -17.35 -19.25
CA VAL A 74 -6.39 -17.63 -19.13
C VAL A 74 -5.80 -17.72 -20.53
N GLY A 75 -4.78 -16.89 -20.80
CA GLY A 75 -3.98 -16.98 -22.01
C GLY A 75 -3.00 -18.16 -21.98
N ARG A 76 -2.35 -18.44 -23.12
CA ARG A 76 -1.34 -19.50 -23.16
C ARG A 76 -0.17 -19.17 -22.24
N ASP A 77 0.39 -20.19 -21.61
CA ASP A 77 1.60 -20.07 -20.78
C ASP A 77 1.46 -19.02 -19.66
N ALA A 78 0.24 -18.85 -19.12
CA ALA A 78 -0.04 -17.91 -18.04
C ALA A 78 0.34 -18.52 -16.70
N GLU A 79 1.54 -18.19 -16.21
CA GLU A 79 2.06 -18.60 -14.91
C GLU A 79 2.18 -17.38 -13.99
N GLY A 80 1.49 -17.47 -12.83
CA GLY A 80 1.66 -16.53 -11.72
C GLY A 80 2.90 -16.88 -10.89
N PRO A 81 3.24 -16.05 -9.88
CA PRO A 81 4.38 -16.29 -9.01
C PRO A 81 4.22 -17.52 -8.10
N ALA A 82 3.03 -18.12 -8.04
CA ALA A 82 2.75 -19.35 -7.32
C ALA A 82 2.62 -20.58 -8.23
N GLY A 83 2.67 -20.41 -9.55
CA GLY A 83 2.51 -21.47 -10.56
C GLY A 83 1.42 -21.17 -11.59
N PRO A 84 1.01 -22.19 -12.38
CA PRO A 84 0.00 -22.02 -13.42
C PRO A 84 -1.33 -21.52 -12.84
N LEU A 85 -1.99 -20.63 -13.58
CA LEU A 85 -3.29 -20.06 -13.25
C LEU A 85 -4.42 -20.80 -13.98
N SER A 86 -5.58 -20.88 -13.35
CA SER A 86 -6.78 -21.53 -13.87
C SER A 86 -8.01 -20.62 -13.73
N VAL A 87 -8.99 -20.80 -14.62
CA VAL A 87 -10.30 -20.15 -14.48
C VAL A 87 -10.94 -20.60 -13.17
N GLY A 88 -11.42 -19.65 -12.39
CA GLY A 88 -12.01 -19.86 -11.07
C GLY A 88 -11.05 -19.61 -9.90
N ASP A 89 -9.76 -19.40 -10.15
CA ASP A 89 -8.80 -19.07 -9.08
C ASP A 89 -9.17 -17.75 -8.42
N GLU A 90 -9.19 -17.74 -7.10
CA GLU A 90 -9.33 -16.54 -6.26
C GLU A 90 -7.96 -15.89 -6.07
N VAL A 91 -7.85 -14.62 -6.47
CA VAL A 91 -6.54 -13.96 -6.61
C VAL A 91 -6.51 -12.54 -6.05
N MET A 92 -5.29 -12.13 -5.71
CA MET A 92 -4.89 -10.74 -5.47
C MET A 92 -3.98 -10.29 -6.61
N VAL A 93 -4.23 -9.12 -7.17
CA VAL A 93 -3.48 -8.60 -8.34
C VAL A 93 -2.77 -7.30 -7.98
N HIS A 94 -1.46 -7.26 -8.14
CA HIS A 94 -0.63 -6.07 -8.04
C HIS A 94 0.78 -6.34 -8.63
N PRO A 95 1.30 -5.43 -9.48
CA PRO A 95 0.66 -4.22 -10.04
C PRO A 95 -0.46 -4.53 -11.04
N ALA A 96 -1.52 -3.72 -11.00
CA ALA A 96 -2.68 -3.82 -11.89
C ALA A 96 -3.08 -2.42 -12.42
N PRO A 97 -2.33 -1.84 -13.36
CA PRO A 97 -2.69 -0.55 -13.93
C PRO A 97 -4.10 -0.57 -14.52
N GLY A 98 -4.96 0.36 -14.09
CA GLY A 98 -6.37 0.39 -14.49
C GLY A 98 -7.28 -0.52 -13.66
N ALA A 99 -6.88 -0.88 -12.45
CA ALA A 99 -7.63 -1.76 -11.54
C ALA A 99 -9.03 -1.27 -11.19
N TYR A 100 -9.35 0.03 -11.38
CA TYR A 100 -10.71 0.52 -11.17
C TYR A 100 -11.61 0.09 -12.32
N ALA A 101 -11.84 -1.21 -12.39
CA ALA A 101 -12.64 -1.86 -13.44
C ALA A 101 -13.39 -3.07 -12.88
N THR A 102 -14.55 -3.38 -13.45
CA THR A 102 -15.29 -4.60 -13.11
C THR A 102 -14.59 -5.86 -13.61
N GLU A 103 -13.79 -5.74 -14.66
CA GLU A 103 -12.99 -6.82 -15.24
C GLU A 103 -11.75 -6.25 -15.94
N LEU A 104 -10.59 -6.89 -15.77
CA LEU A 104 -9.31 -6.41 -16.28
C LEU A 104 -8.43 -7.58 -16.74
N THR A 105 -7.76 -7.42 -17.90
CA THR A 105 -6.70 -8.33 -18.36
C THR A 105 -5.35 -7.82 -17.87
N VAL A 106 -4.57 -8.71 -17.24
CA VAL A 106 -3.30 -8.39 -16.57
C VAL A 106 -2.24 -9.45 -16.87
N PRO A 107 -0.95 -9.12 -16.76
CA PRO A 107 0.11 -10.12 -16.77
C PRO A 107 -0.07 -11.13 -15.62
N ALA A 108 0.06 -12.41 -15.91
CA ALA A 108 -0.03 -13.48 -14.93
C ALA A 108 0.99 -13.32 -13.78
N SER A 109 2.15 -12.73 -14.06
CA SER A 109 3.20 -12.42 -13.07
C SER A 109 2.76 -11.46 -11.95
N SER A 110 1.69 -10.68 -12.18
CA SER A 110 1.09 -9.78 -11.17
C SER A 110 0.08 -10.48 -10.24
N VAL A 111 -0.27 -11.74 -10.53
CA VAL A 111 -1.40 -12.46 -9.93
C VAL A 111 -0.93 -13.46 -8.90
N ALA A 112 -1.23 -13.22 -7.63
CA ALA A 112 -0.95 -14.14 -6.53
C ALA A 112 -2.24 -14.73 -5.95
N PRO A 113 -2.21 -15.95 -5.38
CA PRO A 113 -3.37 -16.54 -4.72
C PRO A 113 -3.88 -15.63 -3.59
N LYS A 114 -5.19 -15.53 -3.47
CA LYS A 114 -5.83 -14.91 -2.31
C LYS A 114 -5.83 -15.90 -1.15
N PRO A 115 -5.33 -15.53 0.05
CA PRO A 115 -5.54 -16.34 1.25
C PRO A 115 -7.04 -16.54 1.49
N PRO A 116 -7.48 -17.79 1.76
CA PRO A 116 -8.91 -18.08 1.97
C PRO A 116 -9.50 -17.39 3.20
N GLU A 117 -8.66 -17.03 4.17
CA GLU A 117 -9.05 -16.36 5.41
C GLU A 117 -9.47 -14.91 5.18
N LEU A 118 -8.94 -14.26 4.13
CA LEU A 118 -9.24 -12.86 3.84
C LEU A 118 -10.55 -12.70 3.08
N SER A 119 -11.34 -11.71 3.42
CA SER A 119 -12.43 -11.20 2.58
C SER A 119 -11.86 -10.62 1.28
N TRP A 120 -12.74 -10.33 0.32
CA TRP A 120 -12.32 -9.69 -0.94
C TRP A 120 -11.75 -8.29 -0.69
N GLU A 121 -12.37 -7.54 0.22
CA GLU A 121 -11.98 -6.19 0.60
C GLU A 121 -10.61 -6.15 1.27
N GLU A 122 -10.35 -7.07 2.20
CA GLU A 122 -9.03 -7.20 2.84
C GLU A 122 -7.96 -7.58 1.84
N ALA A 123 -8.24 -8.56 0.99
CA ALA A 123 -7.33 -9.02 -0.05
C ALA A 123 -7.00 -7.91 -1.07
N ALA A 124 -7.98 -7.08 -1.43
CA ALA A 124 -7.78 -5.92 -2.31
C ALA A 124 -6.90 -4.83 -1.69
N GLY A 125 -6.88 -4.73 -0.35
CA GLY A 125 -6.08 -3.73 0.38
C GLY A 125 -4.67 -4.19 0.75
N LEU A 126 -4.33 -5.46 0.53
CA LEU A 126 -3.12 -6.07 1.09
C LEU A 126 -1.87 -5.85 0.24
N ARG A 127 -1.95 -6.06 -1.08
CA ARG A 127 -0.76 -6.24 -1.92
C ARG A 127 0.10 -4.98 -2.03
N LEU A 128 -0.46 -3.82 -2.37
CA LEU A 128 0.33 -2.59 -2.55
C LEU A 128 0.90 -2.09 -1.22
N ALA A 129 0.05 -1.98 -0.20
CA ALA A 129 0.46 -1.49 1.11
C ALA A 129 1.42 -2.47 1.80
N GLY A 130 1.12 -3.76 1.79
CA GLY A 130 1.96 -4.82 2.35
C GLY A 130 3.31 -4.95 1.65
N ALA A 131 3.35 -4.91 0.32
CA ALA A 131 4.61 -4.92 -0.42
C ALA A 131 5.49 -3.69 -0.08
N THR A 132 4.86 -2.54 0.15
CA THR A 132 5.57 -1.33 0.58
C THR A 132 6.11 -1.49 2.01
N ALA A 133 5.33 -2.08 2.92
CA ALA A 133 5.75 -2.37 4.29
C ALA A 133 6.93 -3.36 4.34
N VAL A 134 6.82 -4.49 3.60
CA VAL A 134 7.91 -5.49 3.48
C VAL A 134 9.16 -4.86 2.90
N HIS A 135 9.03 -4.02 1.87
CA HIS A 135 10.16 -3.33 1.26
C HIS A 135 10.85 -2.40 2.28
N ALA A 136 10.07 -1.58 3.01
CA ALA A 136 10.60 -0.68 4.02
C ALA A 136 11.38 -1.44 5.12
N LEU A 137 10.77 -2.49 5.68
CA LEU A 137 11.39 -3.32 6.72
C LEU A 137 12.68 -4.00 6.22
N THR A 138 12.66 -4.53 4.99
CA THR A 138 13.83 -5.17 4.39
C THR A 138 14.99 -4.19 4.20
N VAL A 139 14.70 -2.98 3.70
CA VAL A 139 15.71 -1.96 3.38
C VAL A 139 16.40 -1.43 4.64
N ILE A 140 15.66 -1.21 5.73
CA ILE A 140 16.27 -0.77 7.00
C ILE A 140 16.94 -1.90 7.78
N GLY A 141 16.60 -3.16 7.48
CA GLY A 141 17.22 -4.34 8.08
C GLY A 141 16.97 -4.45 9.59
N VAL A 142 15.78 -4.06 10.08
CA VAL A 142 15.43 -4.17 11.50
C VAL A 142 15.31 -5.63 11.91
N SER A 143 15.75 -5.96 13.13
CA SER A 143 15.87 -7.32 13.63
C SER A 143 15.12 -7.50 14.95
N GLU A 144 14.86 -8.75 15.35
CA GLU A 144 14.27 -9.12 16.63
C GLU A 144 14.98 -8.42 17.80
N GLY A 145 14.19 -7.87 18.72
CA GLY A 145 14.66 -7.17 19.92
C GLY A 145 15.05 -5.71 19.70
N GLU A 146 15.20 -5.23 18.46
CA GLU A 146 15.40 -3.81 18.15
C GLU A 146 14.11 -3.00 18.36
N THR A 147 14.25 -1.68 18.45
CA THR A 147 13.12 -0.73 18.58
C THR A 147 12.93 0.03 17.28
N LEU A 148 11.77 -0.15 16.63
CA LEU A 148 11.36 0.49 15.40
C LEU A 148 10.36 1.61 15.70
N LEU A 149 10.63 2.82 15.23
CA LEU A 149 9.65 3.91 15.20
C LEU A 149 8.98 3.97 13.82
N ILE A 150 7.64 3.97 13.81
CA ILE A 150 6.85 4.11 12.58
C ILE A 150 6.05 5.40 12.64
N HIS A 151 6.37 6.37 11.79
CA HIS A 151 5.54 7.57 11.63
C HIS A 151 4.36 7.29 10.69
N GLY A 152 3.15 7.68 11.12
CA GLY A 152 1.92 7.39 10.38
C GLY A 152 1.48 5.93 10.53
N ALA A 153 1.67 5.33 11.71
CA ALA A 153 1.42 3.92 11.98
C ALA A 153 -0.04 3.48 11.81
N SER A 154 -1.01 4.39 11.87
CA SER A 154 -2.43 4.10 11.64
C SER A 154 -2.86 4.07 10.17
N GLY A 155 -1.99 4.47 9.24
CA GLY A 155 -2.24 4.41 7.80
C GLY A 155 -2.06 2.99 7.24
N GLY A 156 -2.54 2.73 6.02
CA GLY A 156 -2.52 1.38 5.43
C GLY A 156 -1.13 0.72 5.37
N VAL A 157 -0.09 1.47 5.01
CA VAL A 157 1.29 0.96 4.99
C VAL A 157 1.86 0.86 6.41
N GLY A 158 1.68 1.91 7.24
CA GLY A 158 2.24 1.97 8.59
C GLY A 158 1.68 0.88 9.50
N LEU A 159 0.37 0.61 9.41
CA LEU A 159 -0.28 -0.41 10.23
C LEU A 159 0.16 -1.83 9.84
N LEU A 160 0.32 -2.11 8.55
CA LEU A 160 0.87 -3.41 8.10
C LEU A 160 2.36 -3.53 8.46
N ALA A 161 3.15 -2.46 8.35
CA ALA A 161 4.55 -2.48 8.79
C ALA A 161 4.67 -2.76 10.29
N ALA A 162 3.79 -2.17 11.11
CA ALA A 162 3.76 -2.42 12.55
C ALA A 162 3.46 -3.89 12.87
N GLN A 163 2.42 -4.45 12.26
CA GLN A 163 2.03 -5.85 12.47
C GLN A 163 3.13 -6.81 12.04
N ILE A 164 3.71 -6.63 10.84
CA ILE A 164 4.81 -7.46 10.34
C ILE A 164 6.02 -7.38 11.27
N ALA A 165 6.39 -6.18 11.74
CA ALA A 165 7.52 -5.99 12.64
C ALA A 165 7.27 -6.63 14.01
N VAL A 166 6.06 -6.52 14.57
CA VAL A 166 5.68 -7.19 15.82
C VAL A 166 5.75 -8.71 15.67
N ALA A 167 5.23 -9.27 14.57
CA ALA A 167 5.34 -10.70 14.28
C ALA A 167 6.81 -11.17 14.15
N ASP A 168 7.69 -10.31 13.64
CA ASP A 168 9.14 -10.57 13.56
C ASP A 168 9.89 -10.31 14.90
N GLY A 169 9.19 -10.06 16.04
CA GLY A 169 9.78 -9.86 17.36
C GLY A 169 10.42 -8.49 17.61
N VAL A 170 10.10 -7.50 16.78
CA VAL A 170 10.58 -6.10 16.90
C VAL A 170 9.69 -5.33 17.89
N ARG A 171 10.28 -4.49 18.73
CA ARG A 171 9.52 -3.53 19.54
C ARG A 171 9.10 -2.34 18.70
N VAL A 172 7.80 -2.16 18.50
CA VAL A 172 7.28 -1.11 17.62
C VAL A 172 6.69 0.05 18.44
N ILE A 173 7.12 1.26 18.09
CA ILE A 173 6.48 2.51 18.52
C ILE A 173 5.82 3.12 17.28
N GLY A 174 4.52 3.37 17.34
CA GLY A 174 3.76 3.91 16.22
C GLY A 174 3.21 5.30 16.48
N THR A 175 3.50 6.28 15.63
CA THR A 175 2.86 7.60 15.76
C THR A 175 1.54 7.64 15.02
N ALA A 176 0.51 8.15 15.69
CA ALA A 176 -0.84 8.29 15.14
C ALA A 176 -1.54 9.55 15.66
N GLY A 177 -2.69 9.89 15.08
CA GLY A 177 -3.60 10.88 15.64
C GLY A 177 -4.32 10.32 16.87
N GLU A 178 -4.82 11.19 17.76
CA GLU A 178 -5.52 10.84 19.00
C GLU A 178 -6.61 9.78 18.78
N SER A 179 -7.41 9.92 17.71
CA SER A 179 -8.52 9.02 17.39
C SER A 179 -8.10 7.63 16.90
N HIS A 180 -6.81 7.40 16.66
CA HIS A 180 -6.28 6.15 16.09
C HIS A 180 -5.19 5.49 16.94
N LEU A 181 -4.96 5.94 18.17
CA LEU A 181 -3.98 5.33 19.08
C LEU A 181 -4.35 3.87 19.36
N ASP A 182 -5.60 3.63 19.74
CA ASP A 182 -6.11 2.29 20.05
C ASP A 182 -5.94 1.31 18.88
N SER A 183 -6.06 1.80 17.64
CA SER A 183 -5.87 0.95 16.45
C SER A 183 -4.41 0.50 16.28
N VAL A 184 -3.45 1.29 16.73
CA VAL A 184 -2.03 0.95 16.70
C VAL A 184 -1.69 -0.01 17.84
N GLU A 185 -2.22 0.23 19.05
CA GLU A 185 -2.01 -0.61 20.24
C GLU A 185 -2.61 -2.01 20.07
N ARG A 186 -3.75 -2.12 19.38
CA ARG A 186 -4.41 -3.41 19.10
C ARG A 186 -3.48 -4.45 18.49
N TYR A 187 -2.49 -4.02 17.71
CA TYR A 187 -1.54 -4.90 17.03
C TYR A 187 -0.18 -5.00 17.71
N GLY A 188 -0.10 -4.69 19.01
CA GLY A 188 1.08 -4.90 19.83
C GLY A 188 2.15 -3.81 19.73
N ALA A 189 1.87 -2.70 19.05
CA ALA A 189 2.75 -1.54 19.04
C ALA A 189 2.42 -0.57 20.19
N THR A 190 3.40 0.17 20.68
CA THR A 190 3.19 1.28 21.61
C THR A 190 2.77 2.51 20.81
N ALA A 191 1.54 3.00 21.01
CA ALA A 191 1.04 4.16 20.29
C ALA A 191 1.49 5.48 20.93
N VAL A 192 1.89 6.43 20.09
CA VAL A 192 2.32 7.77 20.50
C VAL A 192 1.63 8.82 19.62
N ARG A 193 1.02 9.82 20.24
CA ARG A 193 0.41 10.93 19.50
C ARG A 193 1.48 11.81 18.83
N TYR A 194 1.34 12.11 17.53
CA TYR A 194 2.18 13.10 16.85
C TYR A 194 1.85 14.55 17.28
N GLY A 195 2.63 15.51 16.79
CA GLY A 195 2.51 16.93 17.10
C GLY A 195 3.23 17.35 18.38
N GLU A 196 2.92 18.53 18.91
CA GLU A 196 3.64 19.15 20.03
C GLU A 196 3.95 18.16 21.16
N GLY A 197 5.23 18.07 21.58
CA GLY A 197 5.74 17.12 22.56
C GLY A 197 5.98 15.71 22.04
N LEU A 198 6.00 15.47 20.72
CA LEU A 198 6.25 14.16 20.12
C LEU A 198 7.60 13.57 20.57
N ARG A 199 8.64 14.39 20.59
CA ARG A 199 10.00 13.96 20.99
C ARG A 199 10.02 13.34 22.39
N GLU A 200 9.42 14.01 23.34
CA GLU A 200 9.36 13.58 24.75
C GLU A 200 8.61 12.25 24.87
N ARG A 201 7.45 12.17 24.21
CA ARG A 201 6.63 10.94 24.21
C ARG A 201 7.37 9.75 23.58
N VAL A 202 8.09 9.96 22.46
CA VAL A 202 8.89 8.88 21.86
C VAL A 202 10.02 8.45 22.77
N ARG A 203 10.70 9.40 23.44
CA ARG A 203 11.78 9.06 24.40
C ARG A 203 11.26 8.30 25.63
N GLU A 204 10.07 8.64 26.12
CA GLU A 204 9.40 7.90 27.20
C GLU A 204 9.05 6.48 26.75
N ALA A 205 8.53 6.31 25.53
CA ALA A 205 8.20 5.00 24.97
C ALA A 205 9.44 4.16 24.64
N ALA A 206 10.57 4.81 24.31
CA ALA A 206 11.84 4.17 23.96
C ALA A 206 12.99 4.60 24.89
N PRO A 207 13.00 4.24 26.17
CA PRO A 207 14.07 4.63 27.10
C PRO A 207 15.44 4.05 26.71
N GLY A 208 15.46 2.96 25.93
CA GLY A 208 16.68 2.36 25.35
C GLY A 208 17.13 2.97 24.03
N GLY A 209 16.36 3.92 23.46
CA GLY A 209 16.59 4.50 22.14
C GLY A 209 15.78 3.85 21.03
N VAL A 210 15.91 4.41 19.84
CA VAL A 210 15.28 3.95 18.59
C VAL A 210 16.39 3.47 17.66
N ASP A 211 16.27 2.25 17.14
CA ASP A 211 17.28 1.61 16.28
C ASP A 211 17.03 1.89 14.79
N ALA A 212 15.77 2.03 14.39
CA ALA A 212 15.38 2.27 13.02
C ALA A 212 14.06 3.03 12.91
N VAL A 213 13.81 3.67 11.75
CA VAL A 213 12.57 4.42 11.50
C VAL A 213 11.99 4.09 10.12
N ILE A 214 10.67 3.92 10.09
CA ILE A 214 9.86 3.95 8.87
C ILE A 214 8.98 5.20 8.91
N ASP A 215 9.12 6.07 7.93
CA ASP A 215 8.23 7.21 7.75
C ASP A 215 7.23 6.97 6.62
N THR A 216 5.95 6.97 6.98
CA THR A 216 4.81 6.91 6.05
C THR A 216 3.97 8.20 6.09
N SER A 217 4.46 9.22 6.79
CA SER A 217 3.77 10.51 6.93
C SER A 217 4.31 11.61 6.00
N GLY A 218 5.62 11.58 5.72
CA GLY A 218 6.32 12.58 4.92
C GLY A 218 6.39 13.96 5.56
N THR A 219 6.11 14.08 6.86
CA THR A 219 6.13 15.38 7.54
C THR A 219 7.56 15.78 7.93
N ARG A 220 7.83 17.08 7.94
CA ARG A 220 9.15 17.58 8.43
C ARG A 220 9.41 17.19 9.86
N GLU A 221 8.39 17.28 10.74
CA GLU A 221 8.49 16.88 12.14
C GLU A 221 8.98 15.43 12.27
N ALA A 222 8.38 14.51 11.50
CA ALA A 222 8.76 13.11 11.52
C ALA A 222 10.20 12.87 11.09
N ILE A 223 10.63 13.47 9.97
CA ILE A 223 11.99 13.29 9.44
C ILE A 223 13.04 13.94 10.35
N ASP A 224 12.79 15.17 10.82
CA ASP A 224 13.75 15.88 11.69
C ASP A 224 13.93 15.14 13.03
N LEU A 225 12.85 14.61 13.62
CA LEU A 225 12.91 13.78 14.82
C LEU A 225 13.63 12.45 14.55
N SER A 226 13.37 11.82 13.40
CA SER A 226 14.04 10.56 13.02
C SER A 226 15.56 10.73 12.95
N LEU A 227 16.04 11.81 12.30
CA LEU A 227 17.47 12.14 12.18
C LEU A 227 18.12 12.48 13.52
N GLU A 228 17.34 12.97 14.49
CA GLU A 228 17.84 13.22 15.84
C GLU A 228 17.96 11.92 16.66
N LEU A 229 16.98 11.00 16.50
CA LEU A 229 16.92 9.78 17.31
C LEU A 229 17.81 8.67 16.79
N VAL A 230 18.01 8.57 15.48
CA VAL A 230 18.78 7.49 14.85
C VAL A 230 20.06 8.04 14.22
N PRO A 231 21.25 7.72 14.79
CA PRO A 231 22.52 8.27 14.33
C PRO A 231 22.92 7.88 12.90
N ASP A 232 22.50 6.67 12.44
CA ASP A 232 22.74 6.22 11.07
C ASP A 232 21.51 6.52 10.19
N PRO A 233 21.54 7.52 9.31
CA PRO A 233 20.41 7.83 8.43
C PRO A 233 20.07 6.68 7.48
N GLY A 234 21.00 5.75 7.23
CA GLY A 234 20.72 4.52 6.47
C GLY A 234 19.76 3.56 7.17
N ARG A 235 19.44 3.80 8.45
CA ARG A 235 18.41 3.08 9.22
C ARG A 235 17.06 3.81 9.26
N ILE A 236 16.92 4.87 8.47
CA ILE A 236 15.67 5.64 8.29
C ILE A 236 15.21 5.47 6.85
N VAL A 237 13.96 5.05 6.65
CA VAL A 237 13.34 4.95 5.32
C VAL A 237 12.07 5.77 5.25
N SER A 238 11.86 6.51 4.16
CA SER A 238 10.60 7.21 3.88
C SER A 238 10.01 6.78 2.54
N ILE A 239 8.67 6.72 2.48
CA ILE A 239 7.90 6.49 1.28
C ILE A 239 7.33 7.78 0.67
N LEU A 240 7.60 8.94 1.29
CA LEU A 240 6.98 10.23 0.92
C LEU A 240 7.96 11.42 0.92
N ALA A 241 9.01 11.43 1.76
CA ALA A 241 9.91 12.58 1.92
C ALA A 241 10.99 12.65 0.83
N PHE A 242 10.59 12.64 -0.45
CA PHE A 242 11.51 12.59 -1.59
C PHE A 242 12.39 13.83 -1.73
N ASP A 243 12.03 14.95 -1.09
CA ASP A 243 12.83 16.17 -1.00
C ASP A 243 13.94 16.13 0.07
N ARG A 244 14.03 15.04 0.85
CA ARG A 244 14.99 14.88 1.97
C ARG A 244 16.09 13.86 1.68
N GLY A 245 16.28 13.46 0.43
CA GLY A 245 17.30 12.45 0.06
C GLY A 245 18.75 12.89 0.33
N ASP A 246 19.01 14.19 0.40
CA ASP A 246 20.30 14.79 0.76
C ASP A 246 20.72 14.52 2.22
N THR A 247 19.79 14.14 3.09
CA THR A 247 20.06 13.80 4.49
C THR A 247 20.66 12.40 4.68
N GLY A 248 20.71 11.58 3.63
CA GLY A 248 21.22 10.20 3.67
C GLY A 248 20.17 9.16 4.08
N ILE A 249 18.92 9.55 4.31
CA ILE A 249 17.81 8.61 4.53
C ILE A 249 17.53 7.80 3.26
N LYS A 250 17.02 6.59 3.42
CA LYS A 250 16.60 5.77 2.30
C LYS A 250 15.20 6.19 1.80
N LEU A 251 15.08 6.30 0.48
CA LEU A 251 13.80 6.60 -0.17
C LEU A 251 13.35 5.37 -0.95
N ILE A 252 12.10 4.97 -0.80
CA ILE A 252 11.54 3.82 -1.53
C ILE A 252 10.22 4.17 -2.21
N GLY A 253 9.93 3.50 -3.33
CA GLY A 253 8.70 3.66 -4.10
C GLY A 253 8.93 4.28 -5.47
N GLY A 254 7.93 4.99 -5.98
CA GLY A 254 7.95 5.57 -7.34
C GLY A 254 8.44 7.02 -7.43
N GLY A 255 8.93 7.59 -6.34
CA GLY A 255 9.41 8.97 -6.32
C GLY A 255 10.82 9.16 -6.90
N PRO A 256 11.26 10.41 -7.10
CA PRO A 256 12.60 10.70 -7.59
C PRO A 256 13.69 10.11 -6.68
N ASN A 257 14.67 9.45 -7.30
CA ASN A 257 15.82 8.81 -6.61
C ASN A 257 15.45 7.75 -5.58
N ALA A 258 14.20 7.27 -5.58
CA ALA A 258 13.75 6.21 -4.69
C ALA A 258 14.11 4.82 -5.25
N ASP A 259 14.42 3.89 -4.35
CA ASP A 259 14.51 2.48 -4.71
C ASP A 259 13.12 1.94 -5.06
N PRO A 260 12.88 1.42 -6.25
CA PRO A 260 11.59 0.83 -6.63
C PRO A 260 11.33 -0.51 -5.92
N GLY A 261 12.35 -1.20 -5.41
CA GLY A 261 12.25 -2.47 -4.70
C GLY A 261 11.60 -3.59 -5.52
N THR A 262 11.82 -3.63 -6.82
CA THR A 262 11.07 -4.47 -7.78
C THR A 262 11.03 -5.93 -7.34
N GLU A 263 12.17 -6.54 -7.01
CA GLU A 263 12.25 -7.95 -6.61
C GLU A 263 11.62 -8.21 -5.23
N ILE A 264 11.89 -7.33 -4.25
CA ILE A 264 11.34 -7.42 -2.90
C ILE A 264 9.81 -7.34 -2.97
N ARG A 265 9.29 -6.35 -3.69
CA ARG A 265 7.84 -6.15 -3.84
C ARG A 265 7.17 -7.30 -4.59
N ALA A 266 7.80 -7.79 -5.65
CA ALA A 266 7.29 -8.93 -6.41
C ALA A 266 7.22 -10.21 -5.53
N GLY A 267 8.23 -10.45 -4.69
CA GLY A 267 8.29 -11.61 -3.80
C GLY A 267 7.47 -11.50 -2.51
N SER A 268 7.07 -10.30 -2.11
CA SER A 268 6.43 -10.01 -0.81
C SER A 268 5.14 -10.78 -0.54
N TRP A 269 4.42 -11.17 -1.59
CA TRP A 269 3.12 -11.84 -1.47
C TRP A 269 3.18 -13.13 -0.64
N ARG A 270 4.31 -13.86 -0.66
CA ARG A 270 4.45 -15.11 0.12
C ARG A 270 4.42 -14.83 1.61
N LYS A 271 5.25 -13.86 2.08
CA LYS A 271 5.27 -13.45 3.50
C LYS A 271 3.90 -12.91 3.92
N LEU A 272 3.27 -12.08 3.08
CA LEU A 272 1.96 -11.51 3.38
C LEU A 272 0.87 -12.58 3.46
N ALA A 273 0.86 -13.55 2.54
CA ALA A 273 -0.11 -14.65 2.55
C ALA A 273 0.10 -15.57 3.77
N GLU A 274 1.35 -15.85 4.13
CA GLU A 274 1.69 -16.65 5.30
C GLU A 274 1.23 -15.97 6.60
N LEU A 275 1.57 -14.70 6.79
CA LEU A 275 1.15 -13.94 7.98
C LEU A 275 -0.37 -13.79 8.06
N ALA A 276 -1.06 -13.62 6.94
CA ALA A 276 -2.52 -13.58 6.91
C ALA A 276 -3.12 -14.94 7.29
N HIS A 277 -2.56 -16.04 6.79
CA HIS A 277 -2.98 -17.40 7.16
C HIS A 277 -2.78 -17.71 8.66
N GLN A 278 -1.71 -17.19 9.24
CA GLN A 278 -1.40 -17.33 10.68
C GLN A 278 -2.24 -16.39 11.56
N GLY A 279 -2.96 -15.43 10.96
CA GLY A 279 -3.72 -14.41 11.70
C GLY A 279 -2.82 -13.34 12.34
N GLU A 280 -1.55 -13.24 11.89
CA GLU A 280 -0.57 -12.28 12.40
C GLU A 280 -0.72 -10.89 11.76
N ILE A 281 -1.41 -10.80 10.61
CA ILE A 281 -1.76 -9.53 9.98
C ILE A 281 -3.25 -9.47 9.64
N GLU A 282 -3.81 -8.29 9.84
CA GLU A 282 -5.18 -7.92 9.50
C GLU A 282 -5.16 -6.67 8.60
N VAL A 283 -5.93 -6.68 7.53
CA VAL A 283 -6.14 -5.49 6.71
C VAL A 283 -7.38 -4.76 7.19
N VAL A 284 -7.19 -3.66 7.90
CA VAL A 284 -8.32 -2.84 8.37
C VAL A 284 -8.94 -2.11 7.20
N VAL A 285 -10.18 -2.43 6.87
CA VAL A 285 -10.99 -1.72 5.85
C VAL A 285 -11.79 -0.63 6.55
N ALA A 286 -11.35 0.62 6.37
CA ALA A 286 -11.98 1.78 7.00
C ALA A 286 -13.32 2.14 6.34
N ARG A 287 -13.41 2.02 5.01
CA ARG A 287 -14.61 2.36 4.27
C ARG A 287 -14.66 1.73 2.88
N THR A 288 -15.88 1.40 2.45
CA THR A 288 -16.16 0.94 1.08
C THR A 288 -17.00 1.95 0.33
N TYR A 289 -16.82 1.99 -0.99
CA TYR A 289 -17.58 2.80 -1.94
C TYR A 289 -17.92 1.94 -3.15
N SER A 290 -18.94 2.29 -3.92
CA SER A 290 -19.13 1.69 -5.25
C SER A 290 -18.05 2.20 -6.23
N LEU A 291 -17.79 1.45 -7.29
CA LEU A 291 -16.87 1.88 -8.35
C LEU A 291 -17.25 3.25 -8.95
N ALA A 292 -18.55 3.56 -9.04
CA ALA A 292 -19.05 4.85 -9.51
C ALA A 292 -18.73 6.02 -8.56
N GLU A 293 -18.47 5.73 -7.28
CA GLU A 293 -18.13 6.72 -6.26
C GLU A 293 -16.59 6.88 -6.06
N ALA A 294 -15.78 6.46 -7.04
CA ALA A 294 -14.32 6.54 -6.96
C ALA A 294 -13.81 7.95 -6.64
N ALA A 295 -14.46 8.99 -7.17
CA ALA A 295 -14.13 10.39 -6.86
C ALA A 295 -14.33 10.72 -5.37
N ASP A 296 -15.41 10.22 -4.76
CA ASP A 296 -15.69 10.43 -3.33
C ASP A 296 -14.73 9.64 -2.44
N ALA A 297 -14.37 8.41 -2.85
CA ALA A 297 -13.35 7.62 -2.20
C ALA A 297 -11.98 8.36 -2.17
N HIS A 298 -11.61 9.01 -3.28
CA HIS A 298 -10.38 9.79 -3.35
C HIS A 298 -10.44 11.07 -2.52
N ARG A 299 -11.57 11.79 -2.49
CA ARG A 299 -11.76 12.96 -1.60
C ARG A 299 -11.60 12.55 -0.14
N PHE A 300 -12.29 11.49 0.28
CA PHE A 300 -12.20 10.95 1.64
C PHE A 300 -10.75 10.57 2.02
N LEU A 301 -10.02 9.91 1.10
CA LEU A 301 -8.63 9.53 1.34
C LEU A 301 -7.69 10.75 1.39
N ALA A 302 -7.95 11.79 0.61
CA ALA A 302 -7.14 13.00 0.55
C ALA A 302 -7.38 13.95 1.75
N GLU A 303 -8.58 13.93 2.35
CA GLU A 303 -8.90 14.68 3.58
C GLU A 303 -8.15 14.17 4.80
N GLY A 304 -7.59 12.98 4.72
CA GLY A 304 -6.58 12.44 5.64
C GLY A 304 -7.11 11.40 6.65
N HIS A 305 -6.27 10.40 6.89
CA HIS A 305 -6.28 9.46 8.00
C HIS A 305 -7.56 8.63 8.17
N PRO A 306 -7.92 7.78 7.20
CA PRO A 306 -9.10 6.92 7.32
C PRO A 306 -8.97 5.85 8.43
N GLY A 307 -7.76 5.66 9.01
CA GLY A 307 -7.51 4.60 9.99
C GLY A 307 -7.55 3.19 9.38
N GLY A 308 -7.24 3.07 8.10
CA GLY A 308 -7.25 1.81 7.37
C GLY A 308 -7.30 2.00 5.86
N LYS A 309 -7.62 0.93 5.14
CA LYS A 309 -7.75 0.93 3.68
C LYS A 309 -9.14 1.41 3.23
N VAL A 310 -9.18 2.08 2.11
CA VAL A 310 -10.41 2.39 1.38
C VAL A 310 -10.52 1.42 0.20
N VAL A 311 -11.73 0.93 -0.07
CA VAL A 311 -11.97 -0.12 -1.06
C VAL A 311 -13.17 0.27 -1.94
N LEU A 312 -13.07 0.02 -3.26
CA LEU A 312 -14.21 0.12 -4.18
C LEU A 312 -14.80 -1.27 -4.41
N LEU A 313 -16.12 -1.30 -4.47
CA LEU A 313 -16.90 -2.46 -4.89
C LEU A 313 -17.35 -2.26 -6.33
N PRO A 314 -17.07 -3.22 -7.24
CA PRO A 314 -17.37 -3.13 -8.68
C PRO A 314 -18.85 -3.00 -9.00
#